data_db83739601924d5a46b97d7f758f833a
#
_entry.id   db83739601924d5a46b97d7f758f833a
#
_cell.length_a   1.000
_cell.length_b   1.000
_cell.length_c   1.000
_cell.angle_alpha   90.00
_cell.angle_beta   90.00
_cell.angle_gamma   90.00
#
_symmetry.space_group_name_H-M   'P 1'
#
loop_
_entity.id
_entity.type
_entity.pdbx_description
1 polymer ?
#
loop_
_entity_poly.entity_id
_entity_poly.type
_entity_poly.pdbx_seq_one_letter_code
_entity_poly.pdbx_strand_id
1 'polypeptide(L)'
;MINISQSFLKEFAKYKTGETCGLQTKAKYIDGVRFPSSDAMNLGNFFEFMATGCLPRDGHIPKAEIVYKGTARESVSTNYQKATESAELFKKVVAHYGIEIVDTGRVVTQDGMTGIMDIVATWNDRVCIIDTKYSGLLDDKWNELGWNLDSLPEKHNLMLQPVHYKLLLSKELGCEPDDIDFYFFIFSSKEVMDVKIIKVNVEETTYANHLATVEWVKNELKKPIDKLFKAIPNLKRCFDCPIKENCVSKTEIPTINEVTY
;
A
#
# COMPACT_ATOMS: atom_id res chain seq x y z
N MET A 1 8.53 10.65 -17.82
CA MET A 1 9.41 9.82 -16.94
C MET A 1 8.50 9.16 -15.92
N ILE A 2 8.71 7.88 -15.58
CA ILE A 2 7.87 7.15 -14.64
C ILE A 2 8.32 7.52 -13.23
N ASN A 3 7.40 8.00 -12.40
CA ASN A 3 7.68 8.25 -10.99
C ASN A 3 7.57 6.94 -10.20
N ILE A 4 8.58 6.66 -9.40
CA ILE A 4 8.72 5.42 -8.65
C ILE A 4 8.04 5.57 -7.29
N SER A 5 6.95 4.82 -7.09
CA SER A 5 6.29 4.71 -5.78
C SER A 5 6.82 3.50 -4.99
N GLN A 6 6.63 3.50 -3.68
CA GLN A 6 7.00 2.35 -2.84
C GLN A 6 6.29 1.06 -3.27
N SER A 7 5.02 1.15 -3.67
CA SER A 7 4.28 0.00 -4.16
C SER A 7 4.81 -0.52 -5.50
N PHE A 8 5.31 0.38 -6.36
CA PHE A 8 5.98 -0.04 -7.60
C PHE A 8 7.32 -0.73 -7.29
N LEU A 9 8.13 -0.20 -6.37
CA LEU A 9 9.38 -0.86 -5.95
C LEU A 9 9.13 -2.29 -5.47
N LYS A 10 8.14 -2.47 -4.59
CA LYS A 10 7.75 -3.79 -4.08
C LYS A 10 7.34 -4.73 -5.21
N GLU A 11 6.48 -4.28 -6.10
CA GLU A 11 5.99 -5.09 -7.21
C GLU A 11 7.09 -5.41 -8.24
N PHE A 12 7.97 -4.44 -8.51
CA PHE A 12 9.10 -4.64 -9.41
C PHE A 12 10.11 -5.65 -8.84
N ALA A 13 10.39 -5.60 -7.54
CA ALA A 13 11.24 -6.59 -6.89
C ALA A 13 10.62 -8.00 -7.01
N LYS A 14 9.31 -8.16 -6.71
CA LYS A 14 8.59 -9.42 -6.88
C LYS A 14 8.59 -9.92 -8.33
N TYR A 15 8.52 -9.02 -9.28
CA TYR A 15 8.69 -9.39 -10.69
C TYR A 15 10.10 -9.92 -10.97
N LYS A 16 11.14 -9.28 -10.47
CA LYS A 16 12.52 -9.70 -10.69
C LYS A 16 12.85 -11.05 -10.04
N THR A 17 12.18 -11.40 -8.95
CA THR A 17 12.30 -12.73 -8.31
C THR A 17 11.38 -13.80 -8.92
N GLY A 18 10.54 -13.43 -9.90
CA GLY A 18 9.62 -14.36 -10.55
C GLY A 18 8.31 -14.60 -9.79
N GLU A 19 8.09 -13.88 -8.70
CA GLU A 19 6.87 -14.00 -7.87
C GLU A 19 5.64 -13.37 -8.54
N THR A 20 5.84 -12.34 -9.37
CA THR A 20 4.76 -11.70 -10.12
C THR A 20 5.05 -11.69 -11.62
N CYS A 21 4.01 -11.44 -12.42
CA CYS A 21 4.14 -11.38 -13.87
C CYS A 21 4.54 -9.97 -14.33
N GLY A 22 5.60 -9.85 -15.13
CA GLY A 22 6.05 -8.57 -15.67
C GLY A 22 4.97 -7.83 -16.46
N LEU A 23 4.12 -8.54 -17.22
CA LEU A 23 3.01 -7.90 -17.94
C LEU A 23 1.95 -7.33 -17.00
N GLN A 24 1.66 -7.96 -15.85
CA GLN A 24 0.78 -7.39 -14.82
C GLN A 24 1.40 -6.15 -14.19
N THR A 25 2.70 -6.21 -13.86
CA THR A 25 3.44 -5.07 -13.32
C THR A 25 3.43 -3.90 -14.31
N LYS A 26 3.71 -4.17 -15.60
CA LYS A 26 3.61 -3.17 -16.66
C LYS A 26 2.21 -2.58 -16.75
N ALA A 27 1.19 -3.41 -16.89
CA ALA A 27 -0.19 -2.96 -17.03
C ALA A 27 -0.61 -2.03 -15.87
N LYS A 28 -0.29 -2.42 -14.63
CA LYS A 28 -0.67 -1.67 -13.43
C LYS A 28 0.06 -0.33 -13.28
N TYR A 29 1.38 -0.32 -13.47
CA TYR A 29 2.22 0.83 -13.10
C TYR A 29 2.71 1.67 -14.28
N ILE A 30 2.72 1.12 -15.49
CA ILE A 30 3.15 1.80 -16.70
C ILE A 30 1.96 2.21 -17.55
N ASP A 31 1.06 1.25 -17.81
CA ASP A 31 -0.10 1.47 -18.68
C ASP A 31 -1.31 2.02 -17.92
N GLY A 32 -1.25 2.11 -16.58
CA GLY A 32 -2.30 2.68 -15.74
C GLY A 32 -3.58 1.83 -15.67
N VAL A 33 -3.49 0.54 -15.97
CA VAL A 33 -4.65 -0.38 -15.90
C VAL A 33 -5.04 -0.57 -14.44
N ARG A 34 -6.29 -0.26 -14.13
CA ARG A 34 -6.86 -0.47 -12.79
C ARG A 34 -7.23 -1.93 -12.61
N PHE A 35 -6.73 -2.52 -11.54
CA PHE A 35 -7.09 -3.86 -11.12
C PHE A 35 -8.25 -3.79 -10.11
N PRO A 36 -9.12 -4.81 -10.09
CA PRO A 36 -10.20 -4.86 -9.11
C PRO A 36 -9.67 -4.79 -7.69
N SER A 37 -10.32 -4.02 -6.84
CA SER A 37 -10.04 -3.97 -5.41
C SER A 37 -10.62 -5.20 -4.72
N SER A 38 -9.92 -5.72 -3.72
CA SER A 38 -10.48 -6.75 -2.83
C SER A 38 -11.44 -6.11 -1.82
N ASP A 39 -12.32 -6.92 -1.24
CA ASP A 39 -13.24 -6.45 -0.18
C ASP A 39 -12.48 -5.86 1.01
N ALA A 40 -11.33 -6.45 1.36
CA ALA A 40 -10.46 -5.91 2.41
C ALA A 40 -9.90 -4.51 2.06
N MET A 41 -9.53 -4.29 0.79
CA MET A 41 -9.09 -2.96 0.32
C MET A 41 -10.24 -1.96 0.32
N ASN A 42 -11.44 -2.38 -0.11
CA ASN A 42 -12.63 -1.52 -0.11
C ASN A 42 -12.99 -1.10 1.31
N LEU A 43 -12.93 -2.03 2.26
CA LEU A 43 -13.18 -1.77 3.66
C LEU A 43 -12.11 -0.85 4.28
N GLY A 44 -10.83 -1.04 3.93
CA GLY A 44 -9.74 -0.16 4.34
C GLY A 44 -9.90 1.26 3.81
N ASN A 45 -10.22 1.41 2.52
CA ASN A 45 -10.50 2.71 1.90
C ASN A 45 -11.71 3.41 2.54
N PHE A 46 -12.74 2.65 2.90
CA PHE A 46 -13.90 3.19 3.60
C PHE A 46 -13.52 3.70 5.00
N PHE A 47 -12.77 2.91 5.77
CA PHE A 47 -12.26 3.32 7.07
C PHE A 47 -11.43 4.60 6.97
N GLU A 48 -10.45 4.65 6.07
CA GLU A 48 -9.58 5.81 5.86
C GLU A 48 -10.39 7.06 5.51
N PHE A 49 -11.35 6.95 4.58
CA PHE A 49 -12.24 8.05 4.24
C PHE A 49 -13.07 8.54 5.44
N MET A 50 -13.62 7.64 6.23
CA MET A 50 -14.40 8.01 7.42
C MET A 50 -13.55 8.63 8.52
N ALA A 51 -12.30 8.22 8.64
CA ALA A 51 -11.34 8.74 9.62
C ALA A 51 -10.81 10.12 9.23
N THR A 52 -10.39 10.31 7.98
CA THR A 52 -9.60 11.46 7.51
C THR A 52 -10.34 12.37 6.54
N GLY A 53 -11.41 11.91 5.90
CA GLY A 53 -12.08 12.58 4.78
C GLY A 53 -11.32 12.44 3.45
N CYS A 54 -10.18 11.77 3.42
CA CYS A 54 -9.39 11.60 2.21
C CYS A 54 -10.06 10.64 1.24
N LEU A 55 -10.21 11.08 -0.02
CA LEU A 55 -10.77 10.22 -1.06
C LEU A 55 -9.72 9.20 -1.53
N PRO A 56 -10.14 7.96 -1.84
CA PRO A 56 -9.30 7.00 -2.53
C PRO A 56 -8.77 7.54 -3.86
N ARG A 57 -7.69 6.94 -4.37
CA ARG A 57 -7.04 7.37 -5.62
C ARG A 57 -7.94 7.44 -6.85
N ASP A 58 -9.04 6.72 -6.84
CA ASP A 58 -10.02 6.75 -7.93
C ASP A 58 -11.00 7.91 -7.84
N GLY A 59 -10.95 8.68 -6.76
CA GLY A 59 -11.82 9.83 -6.50
C GLY A 59 -13.27 9.47 -6.16
N HIS A 60 -13.58 8.17 -6.04
CA HIS A 60 -14.93 7.74 -5.68
C HIS A 60 -15.12 7.74 -4.16
N ILE A 61 -16.24 8.31 -3.71
CA ILE A 61 -16.63 8.25 -2.30
C ILE A 61 -16.92 6.79 -1.94
N PRO A 62 -16.17 6.19 -1.00
CA PRO A 62 -16.43 4.83 -0.56
C PRO A 62 -17.81 4.72 0.08
N LYS A 63 -18.57 3.71 -0.33
CA LYS A 63 -19.91 3.46 0.19
C LYS A 63 -19.90 2.24 1.09
N ALA A 64 -20.67 2.32 2.18
CA ALA A 64 -20.87 1.15 3.01
C ALA A 64 -21.69 0.09 2.24
N GLU A 65 -21.31 -1.16 2.44
CA GLU A 65 -22.08 -2.29 1.93
C GLU A 65 -23.40 -2.41 2.65
N ILE A 66 -24.48 -2.53 1.87
CA ILE A 66 -25.83 -2.73 2.38
C ILE A 66 -26.19 -4.22 2.27
N VAL A 67 -26.59 -4.80 3.38
CA VAL A 67 -27.07 -6.18 3.44
C VAL A 67 -28.57 -6.22 3.72
N TYR A 68 -29.24 -7.13 3.04
CA TYR A 68 -30.68 -7.34 3.23
C TYR A 68 -30.90 -8.44 4.28
N LYS A 69 -31.58 -8.12 5.39
CA LYS A 69 -32.01 -9.09 6.39
C LYS A 69 -33.52 -9.33 6.25
N GLY A 70 -33.89 -10.46 5.67
CA GLY A 70 -35.29 -10.80 5.42
C GLY A 70 -35.91 -9.94 4.33
N THR A 71 -37.23 -9.90 4.27
CA THR A 71 -38.01 -9.32 3.14
C THR A 71 -38.06 -7.80 3.10
N ALA A 72 -37.49 -7.04 4.06
CA ALA A 72 -37.75 -5.60 4.10
C ALA A 72 -36.77 -4.70 4.85
N ARG A 73 -35.63 -5.17 5.36
CA ARG A 73 -34.68 -4.28 6.08
C ARG A 73 -33.32 -4.26 5.45
N GLU A 74 -33.03 -3.14 4.79
CA GLU A 74 -31.66 -2.75 4.45
C GLU A 74 -30.92 -2.38 5.74
N SER A 75 -29.74 -2.93 5.93
CA SER A 75 -28.84 -2.54 7.02
C SER A 75 -27.42 -2.48 6.52
N VAL A 76 -26.63 -1.55 7.05
CA VAL A 76 -25.18 -1.52 6.79
C VAL A 76 -24.57 -2.81 7.30
N SER A 77 -23.66 -3.41 6.52
CA SER A 77 -22.97 -4.65 6.94
C SER A 77 -22.18 -4.40 8.22
N THR A 78 -22.06 -5.41 9.05
CA THR A 78 -21.37 -5.33 10.35
C THR A 78 -19.93 -4.86 10.22
N ASN A 79 -19.25 -5.26 9.14
CA ASN A 79 -17.86 -4.85 8.90
C ASN A 79 -17.74 -3.34 8.67
N TYR A 80 -18.69 -2.76 7.92
CA TYR A 80 -18.71 -1.31 7.68
C TYR A 80 -19.17 -0.50 8.89
N GLN A 81 -20.06 -1.07 9.73
CA GLN A 81 -20.39 -0.47 11.02
C GLN A 81 -19.16 -0.38 11.92
N LYS A 82 -18.42 -1.49 12.09
CA LYS A 82 -17.18 -1.53 12.83
C LYS A 82 -16.12 -0.55 12.28
N ALA A 83 -16.01 -0.44 10.96
CA ALA A 83 -15.09 0.51 10.34
C ALA A 83 -15.47 1.98 10.67
N THR A 84 -16.77 2.31 10.70
CA THR A 84 -17.23 3.63 11.13
C THR A 84 -16.90 3.90 12.60
N GLU A 85 -17.14 2.94 13.50
CA GLU A 85 -16.83 3.06 14.92
C GLU A 85 -15.31 3.19 15.15
N SER A 86 -14.49 2.45 14.40
CA SER A 86 -13.03 2.57 14.44
C SER A 86 -12.53 3.91 13.90
N ALA A 87 -13.21 4.49 12.91
CA ALA A 87 -12.89 5.83 12.43
C ALA A 87 -13.22 6.92 13.49
N GLU A 88 -14.29 6.75 14.26
CA GLU A 88 -14.57 7.63 15.40
C GLU A 88 -13.55 7.44 16.53
N LEU A 89 -13.06 6.21 16.73
CA LEU A 89 -11.94 5.97 17.66
C LEU A 89 -10.67 6.68 17.20
N PHE A 90 -10.35 6.66 15.90
CA PHE A 90 -9.21 7.41 15.35
C PHE A 90 -9.28 8.89 15.73
N LYS A 91 -10.44 9.54 15.55
CA LYS A 91 -10.63 10.95 15.92
C LYS A 91 -10.41 11.21 17.40
N LYS A 92 -10.87 10.29 18.26
CA LYS A 92 -10.63 10.36 19.72
C LYS A 92 -9.15 10.18 20.05
N VAL A 93 -8.45 9.28 19.39
CA VAL A 93 -7.00 9.05 19.56
C VAL A 93 -6.21 10.31 19.18
N VAL A 94 -6.51 10.88 18.02
CA VAL A 94 -5.88 12.13 17.55
C VAL A 94 -6.08 13.27 18.57
N ALA A 95 -7.31 13.45 19.05
CA ALA A 95 -7.63 14.47 20.05
C ALA A 95 -6.94 14.20 21.41
N HIS A 96 -6.89 12.94 21.85
CA HIS A 96 -6.27 12.55 23.13
C HIS A 96 -4.77 12.85 23.16
N TYR A 97 -4.07 12.61 22.07
CA TYR A 97 -2.64 12.86 21.95
C TYR A 97 -2.28 14.27 21.49
N GLY A 98 -3.27 15.13 21.24
CA GLY A 98 -3.03 16.50 20.77
C GLY A 98 -2.35 16.54 19.41
N ILE A 99 -2.66 15.58 18.53
CA ILE A 99 -2.08 15.51 17.20
C ILE A 99 -2.77 16.54 16.30
N GLU A 100 -1.99 17.43 15.71
CA GLU A 100 -2.46 18.43 14.75
C GLU A 100 -2.32 17.89 13.34
N ILE A 101 -3.43 17.53 12.68
CA ILE A 101 -3.43 17.12 11.26
C ILE A 101 -3.22 18.34 10.39
N VAL A 102 -2.14 18.34 9.62
CA VAL A 102 -1.78 19.43 8.69
C VAL A 102 -2.36 19.15 7.30
N ASP A 103 -2.29 17.90 6.84
CA ASP A 103 -2.76 17.52 5.52
C ASP A 103 -3.14 16.04 5.47
N THR A 104 -4.05 15.66 4.59
CA THR A 104 -4.48 14.28 4.35
C THR A 104 -4.41 13.93 2.87
N GLY A 105 -3.94 12.72 2.55
CA GLY A 105 -3.77 12.29 1.16
C GLY A 105 -2.73 13.10 0.39
N ARG A 106 -1.71 13.60 1.08
CA ARG A 106 -0.67 14.46 0.49
C ARG A 106 0.16 13.71 -0.53
N VAL A 107 0.12 14.20 -1.76
CA VAL A 107 0.95 13.67 -2.86
C VAL A 107 2.26 14.43 -2.90
N VAL A 108 3.37 13.72 -2.77
CA VAL A 108 4.72 14.27 -2.91
C VAL A 108 5.45 13.58 -4.05
N THR A 109 6.11 14.39 -4.89
CA THR A 109 6.95 13.88 -5.99
C THR A 109 8.26 14.63 -5.99
N GLN A 110 9.35 13.91 -5.77
CA GLN A 110 10.71 14.44 -5.69
C GLN A 110 11.70 13.47 -6.35
N ASP A 111 12.63 13.96 -7.14
CA ASP A 111 13.71 13.19 -7.76
C ASP A 111 13.27 11.90 -8.47
N GLY A 112 12.10 11.91 -9.13
CA GLY A 112 11.54 10.75 -9.81
C GLY A 112 10.96 9.68 -8.86
N MET A 113 10.84 9.98 -7.58
CA MET A 113 10.05 9.22 -6.62
C MET A 113 8.70 9.89 -6.39
N THR A 114 7.69 9.12 -6.03
CA THR A 114 6.35 9.64 -5.66
C THR A 114 5.72 8.82 -4.56
N GLY A 115 4.93 9.48 -3.72
CA GLY A 115 4.16 8.84 -2.65
C GLY A 115 2.89 9.61 -2.35
N ILE A 116 1.91 8.91 -1.77
CA ILE A 116 0.72 9.52 -1.19
C ILE A 116 0.76 9.15 0.28
N MET A 117 0.82 10.17 1.13
CA MET A 117 0.84 10.01 2.58
C MET A 117 -0.58 10.16 3.10
N ASP A 118 -1.05 9.20 3.86
CA ASP A 118 -2.42 9.23 4.38
C ASP A 118 -2.63 10.50 5.21
N ILE A 119 -1.70 10.80 6.12
CA ILE A 119 -1.75 11.96 6.99
C ILE A 119 -0.35 12.53 7.19
N VAL A 120 -0.22 13.86 7.05
CA VAL A 120 0.90 14.64 7.55
C VAL A 120 0.40 15.47 8.74
N ALA A 121 1.10 15.40 9.86
CA ALA A 121 0.68 16.01 11.10
C ALA A 121 1.86 16.62 11.90
N THR A 122 1.54 17.40 12.92
CA THR A 122 2.48 17.79 13.97
C THR A 122 2.09 17.07 15.27
N TRP A 123 3.06 16.43 15.89
CA TRP A 123 2.90 15.75 17.18
C TRP A 123 4.15 15.94 18.05
N ASN A 124 3.97 16.46 19.26
CA ASN A 124 5.08 16.84 20.17
C ASN A 124 6.12 17.74 19.48
N ASP A 125 5.65 18.80 18.83
CA ASP A 125 6.46 19.80 18.10
C ASP A 125 7.32 19.21 16.95
N ARG A 126 7.02 18.00 16.51
CA ARG A 126 7.70 17.36 15.38
C ARG A 126 6.73 17.09 14.24
N VAL A 127 7.20 17.29 13.01
CA VAL A 127 6.47 16.83 11.83
C VAL A 127 6.44 15.31 11.83
N CYS A 128 5.29 14.74 11.56
CA CYS A 128 5.15 13.29 11.44
C CYS A 128 4.26 12.88 10.28
N ILE A 129 4.51 11.67 9.80
CA ILE A 129 3.67 10.96 8.85
C ILE A 129 2.94 9.88 9.63
N ILE A 130 1.62 9.83 9.50
CA ILE A 130 0.80 8.78 10.09
C ILE A 130 0.17 8.00 8.94
N ASP A 131 0.44 6.71 8.91
CA ASP A 131 -0.14 5.77 7.96
C ASP A 131 -1.18 4.90 8.69
N THR A 132 -2.40 4.96 8.22
CA THR A 132 -3.51 4.26 8.86
C THR A 132 -3.66 2.86 8.29
N LYS A 133 -3.91 1.88 9.16
CA LYS A 133 -4.17 0.51 8.77
C LYS A 133 -5.44 0.00 9.43
N TYR A 134 -6.31 -0.61 8.65
CA TYR A 134 -7.48 -1.32 9.14
C TYR A 134 -7.31 -2.81 8.89
N SER A 135 -7.05 -3.58 9.96
CA SER A 135 -6.59 -4.97 9.84
C SER A 135 -7.25 -5.91 10.84
N GLY A 136 -7.49 -7.15 10.44
CA GLY A 136 -7.96 -8.20 11.34
C GLY A 136 -6.87 -8.84 12.21
N LEU A 137 -5.60 -8.47 12.04
CA LEU A 137 -4.45 -9.11 12.68
C LEU A 137 -3.50 -8.03 13.21
N LEU A 138 -3.77 -7.55 14.43
CA LEU A 138 -2.94 -6.53 15.07
C LEU A 138 -1.62 -7.10 15.60
N ASP A 139 -1.68 -8.22 16.29
CA ASP A 139 -0.54 -8.76 17.03
C ASP A 139 0.37 -9.63 16.17
N ASP A 140 -0.20 -10.40 15.25
CA ASP A 140 0.53 -11.36 14.42
C ASP A 140 1.31 -10.71 13.27
N LYS A 141 1.08 -9.43 13.03
CA LYS A 141 1.63 -8.72 11.87
C LYS A 141 2.79 -7.79 12.22
N TRP A 142 3.08 -7.60 13.48
CA TRP A 142 4.20 -6.78 13.92
C TRP A 142 5.29 -7.61 14.58
N ASN A 143 6.51 -7.37 14.18
CA ASN A 143 7.73 -7.86 14.83
C ASN A 143 8.83 -6.77 14.73
N GLU A 144 10.03 -7.07 15.19
CA GLU A 144 11.18 -6.17 15.18
C GLU A 144 11.53 -5.55 13.82
N LEU A 145 11.03 -6.13 12.73
CA LEU A 145 11.34 -5.73 11.35
C LEU A 145 10.21 -4.95 10.67
N GLY A 146 9.11 -4.78 11.35
CA GLY A 146 7.96 -4.03 10.86
C GLY A 146 6.64 -4.78 10.96
N TRP A 147 5.56 -4.08 10.64
CA TRP A 147 4.23 -4.66 10.63
C TRP A 147 3.97 -5.44 9.33
N ASN A 148 3.24 -6.54 9.44
CA ASN A 148 2.81 -7.40 8.32
C ASN A 148 3.91 -8.28 7.71
N LEU A 149 4.76 -8.85 8.54
CA LEU A 149 5.86 -9.72 8.14
C LEU A 149 5.50 -11.19 8.23
N ASP A 150 5.15 -11.77 7.10
CA ASP A 150 4.83 -13.19 7.03
C ASP A 150 6.05 -14.05 6.65
N SER A 151 7.08 -13.48 6.03
CA SER A 151 8.26 -14.21 5.61
C SER A 151 9.54 -13.38 5.51
N LEU A 152 10.68 -14.03 5.62
CA LEU A 152 12.01 -13.41 5.60
C LEU A 152 12.32 -12.56 4.36
N PRO A 153 12.08 -13.01 3.12
CA PRO A 153 12.39 -12.20 1.94
C PRO A 153 11.54 -10.94 1.84
N GLU A 154 10.39 -10.93 2.49
CA GLU A 154 9.46 -9.80 2.48
C GLU A 154 9.77 -8.77 3.54
N LYS A 155 10.65 -9.06 4.48
CA LYS A 155 11.09 -8.16 5.54
C LYS A 155 11.58 -6.81 5.02
N HIS A 156 12.33 -6.82 3.93
CA HIS A 156 12.81 -5.59 3.30
C HIS A 156 11.67 -4.75 2.70
N ASN A 157 10.53 -5.35 2.38
CA ASN A 157 9.42 -4.66 1.75
C ASN A 157 8.58 -3.82 2.71
N LEU A 158 8.69 -4.07 4.01
CA LEU A 158 7.80 -3.44 5.00
C LEU A 158 8.31 -2.10 5.47
N MET A 159 9.62 -1.97 5.54
CA MET A 159 10.25 -0.71 5.82
C MET A 159 10.26 0.23 4.61
N LEU A 160 9.85 -0.24 3.44
CA LEU A 160 9.82 0.59 2.23
C LEU A 160 8.92 1.82 2.39
N GLN A 161 7.75 1.68 3.00
CA GLN A 161 6.81 2.78 3.12
C GLN A 161 7.31 3.88 4.06
N PRO A 162 7.73 3.60 5.31
CA PRO A 162 8.32 4.60 6.19
C PRO A 162 9.52 5.30 5.57
N VAL A 163 10.46 4.54 5.03
CA VAL A 163 11.70 5.06 4.43
C VAL A 163 11.39 5.94 3.23
N HIS A 164 10.54 5.45 2.33
CA HIS A 164 10.19 6.16 1.09
C HIS A 164 9.49 7.49 1.38
N TYR A 165 8.57 7.50 2.33
CA TYR A 165 7.78 8.69 2.67
C TYR A 165 8.59 9.72 3.46
N LYS A 166 9.43 9.28 4.40
CA LYS A 166 10.33 10.18 5.12
C LYS A 166 11.31 10.87 4.14
N LEU A 167 11.90 10.13 3.21
CA LEU A 167 12.76 10.69 2.16
C LEU A 167 12.04 11.69 1.25
N LEU A 168 10.79 11.41 0.88
CA LEU A 168 10.02 12.32 0.03
C LEU A 168 9.67 13.62 0.76
N LEU A 169 9.13 13.49 1.98
CA LEU A 169 8.68 14.64 2.75
C LEU A 169 9.84 15.51 3.23
N SER A 170 10.98 14.90 3.62
CA SER A 170 12.15 15.64 4.05
C SER A 170 12.73 16.50 2.92
N LYS A 171 12.77 15.97 1.70
CA LYS A 171 13.19 16.74 0.52
C LYS A 171 12.25 17.89 0.19
N GLU A 172 10.94 17.68 0.33
CA GLU A 172 9.95 18.71 0.12
C GLU A 172 10.06 19.83 1.15
N LEU A 173 10.32 19.47 2.41
CA LEU A 173 10.44 20.42 3.53
C LEU A 173 11.85 21.02 3.66
N GLY A 174 12.85 20.47 2.99
CA GLY A 174 14.25 20.90 3.09
C GLY A 174 14.89 20.57 4.44
N CYS A 175 14.54 19.43 5.05
CA CYS A 175 15.08 18.94 6.31
C CYS A 175 15.66 17.52 6.16
N GLU A 176 16.27 16.99 7.21
CA GLU A 176 16.75 15.61 7.21
C GLU A 176 15.60 14.61 7.43
N PRO A 177 15.69 13.39 6.87
CA PRO A 177 14.65 12.37 7.08
C PRO A 177 14.40 12.03 8.56
N ASP A 178 15.41 12.17 9.42
CA ASP A 178 15.30 11.89 10.85
C ASP A 178 14.61 13.01 11.65
N ASP A 179 14.40 14.18 11.04
CA ASP A 179 13.57 15.24 11.60
C ASP A 179 12.08 14.93 11.50
N ILE A 180 11.70 13.93 10.70
CA ILE A 180 10.32 13.51 10.49
C ILE A 180 10.07 12.18 11.19
N ASP A 181 9.09 12.13 12.05
CA ASP A 181 8.63 10.89 12.67
C ASP A 181 7.69 10.12 11.73
N PHE A 182 7.65 8.81 11.87
CA PHE A 182 6.69 7.97 11.14
C PHE A 182 5.96 7.05 12.09
N TYR A 183 4.63 6.98 11.94
CA TYR A 183 3.77 6.13 12.76
C TYR A 183 2.83 5.28 11.91
N PHE A 184 2.66 4.03 12.32
CA PHE A 184 1.50 3.25 11.92
C PHE A 184 0.42 3.36 13.00
N PHE A 185 -0.79 3.75 12.61
CA PHE A 185 -1.99 3.69 13.43
C PHE A 185 -2.84 2.53 12.92
N ILE A 186 -2.83 1.41 13.65
CA ILE A 186 -3.42 0.15 13.22
C ILE A 186 -4.69 -0.09 14.03
N PHE A 187 -5.83 -0.10 13.35
CA PHE A 187 -7.15 -0.33 13.92
C PHE A 187 -7.62 -1.75 13.60
N SER A 188 -8.19 -2.43 14.59
CA SER A 188 -8.69 -3.78 14.42
C SER A 188 -10.01 -3.78 13.64
N SER A 189 -10.10 -4.64 12.63
CA SER A 189 -11.37 -4.93 11.96
C SER A 189 -12.22 -5.98 12.69
N LYS A 190 -11.67 -6.60 13.75
CA LYS A 190 -12.36 -7.59 14.59
C LYS A 190 -12.96 -6.95 15.83
N GLU A 191 -12.13 -6.19 16.56
CA GLU A 191 -12.50 -5.56 17.83
C GLU A 191 -12.38 -4.03 17.71
N VAL A 192 -13.51 -3.33 17.78
CA VAL A 192 -13.60 -1.89 17.51
C VAL A 192 -12.71 -1.02 18.41
N MET A 193 -12.47 -1.45 19.64
CA MET A 193 -11.68 -0.67 20.59
C MET A 193 -10.18 -0.98 20.54
N ASP A 194 -9.76 -1.92 19.69
CA ASP A 194 -8.37 -2.29 19.55
C ASP A 194 -7.66 -1.36 18.55
N VAL A 195 -6.67 -0.64 19.08
CA VAL A 195 -5.76 0.19 18.28
C VAL A 195 -4.33 -0.02 18.74
N LYS A 196 -3.41 -0.10 17.78
CA LYS A 196 -1.98 -0.18 18.04
C LYS A 196 -1.28 0.97 17.33
N ILE A 197 -0.53 1.76 18.08
CA ILE A 197 0.27 2.87 17.56
C ILE A 197 1.74 2.45 17.61
N ILE A 198 2.41 2.51 16.46
CA ILE A 198 3.77 2.06 16.33
C ILE A 198 4.60 3.18 15.72
N LYS A 199 5.56 3.71 16.48
CA LYS A 199 6.59 4.60 15.95
C LYS A 199 7.64 3.79 15.23
N VAL A 200 7.98 4.17 14.00
CA VAL A 200 9.00 3.50 13.19
C VAL A 200 10.26 4.33 13.19
N ASN A 201 11.32 3.80 13.77
CA ASN A 201 12.65 4.36 13.67
C ASN A 201 13.37 3.71 12.48
N VAL A 202 14.05 4.53 11.68
CA VAL A 202 14.76 4.08 10.47
C VAL A 202 16.25 4.34 10.66
N GLU A 203 17.06 3.31 10.43
CA GLU A 203 18.52 3.45 10.50
C GLU A 203 19.04 4.15 9.22
N GLU A 204 20.11 4.92 9.35
CA GLU A 204 20.74 5.67 8.25
C GLU A 204 21.11 4.77 7.05
N THR A 205 21.64 3.59 7.32
CA THR A 205 21.96 2.59 6.30
C THR A 205 20.76 2.15 5.47
N THR A 206 19.57 2.18 6.06
CA THR A 206 18.31 1.81 5.38
C THR A 206 17.92 2.85 4.33
N TYR A 207 18.12 4.13 4.60
CA TYR A 207 17.91 5.19 3.60
C TYR A 207 18.85 5.04 2.41
N ALA A 208 20.14 4.79 2.66
CA ALA A 208 21.13 4.60 1.61
C ALA A 208 20.78 3.39 0.72
N ASN A 209 20.40 2.26 1.32
CA ASN A 209 19.98 1.05 0.61
C ASN A 209 18.71 1.28 -0.22
N HIS A 210 17.77 2.05 0.32
CA HIS A 210 16.55 2.40 -0.40
C HIS A 210 16.84 3.27 -1.62
N LEU A 211 17.66 4.30 -1.48
CA LEU A 211 18.06 5.16 -2.59
C LEU A 211 18.82 4.39 -3.67
N ALA A 212 19.72 3.46 -3.28
CA ALA A 212 20.39 2.57 -4.21
C ALA A 212 19.39 1.68 -4.99
N THR A 213 18.37 1.18 -4.30
CA THR A 213 17.27 0.40 -4.93
C THR A 213 16.47 1.24 -5.92
N VAL A 214 16.14 2.47 -5.55
CA VAL A 214 15.44 3.41 -6.44
C VAL A 214 16.27 3.68 -7.69
N GLU A 215 17.57 3.93 -7.51
CA GLU A 215 18.48 4.21 -8.65
C GLU A 215 18.64 2.98 -9.55
N TRP A 216 18.73 1.79 -8.96
CA TRP A 216 18.73 0.55 -9.74
C TRP A 216 17.47 0.41 -10.59
N VAL A 217 16.28 0.66 -10.02
CA VAL A 217 15.01 0.62 -10.76
C VAL A 217 14.98 1.67 -11.85
N LYS A 218 15.44 2.90 -11.60
CA LYS A 218 15.56 3.94 -12.64
C LYS A 218 16.42 3.48 -13.81
N ASN A 219 17.54 2.81 -13.53
CA ASN A 219 18.42 2.29 -14.56
C ASN A 219 17.81 1.13 -15.34
N GLU A 220 17.07 0.24 -14.68
CA GLU A 220 16.29 -0.80 -15.35
C GLU A 220 15.23 -0.21 -16.29
N LEU A 221 14.54 0.85 -15.88
CA LEU A 221 13.50 1.52 -16.66
C LEU A 221 14.02 2.27 -17.90
N LYS A 222 15.34 2.47 -18.02
CA LYS A 222 15.97 2.97 -19.28
C LYS A 222 15.95 1.93 -20.40
N LYS A 223 15.79 0.65 -20.07
CA LYS A 223 15.68 -0.43 -21.06
C LYS A 223 14.35 -0.34 -21.81
N PRO A 224 14.27 -0.84 -23.04
CA PRO A 224 13.00 -0.91 -23.78
C PRO A 224 11.95 -1.64 -22.94
N ILE A 225 10.81 -1.01 -22.74
CA ILE A 225 9.73 -1.49 -21.82
C ILE A 225 9.28 -2.92 -22.17
N ASP A 226 9.14 -3.22 -23.46
CA ASP A 226 8.70 -4.55 -23.91
C ASP A 226 9.76 -5.65 -23.70
N LYS A 227 11.03 -5.25 -23.58
CA LYS A 227 12.12 -6.17 -23.21
C LYS A 227 12.26 -6.30 -21.69
N LEU A 228 11.89 -5.25 -20.96
CA LEU A 228 12.00 -5.22 -19.51
C LEU A 228 10.91 -6.07 -18.85
N PHE A 229 9.65 -5.93 -19.27
CA PHE A 229 8.52 -6.60 -18.65
C PHE A 229 8.07 -7.81 -19.49
N LYS A 230 8.46 -8.99 -19.05
CA LYS A 230 8.12 -10.25 -19.72
C LYS A 230 6.97 -10.97 -19.02
N ALA A 231 6.24 -11.75 -19.80
CA ALA A 231 5.29 -12.69 -19.25
C ALA A 231 6.01 -13.74 -18.38
N ILE A 232 5.44 -14.02 -17.21
CA ILE A 232 5.82 -15.15 -16.36
C ILE A 232 4.54 -15.95 -16.13
N PRO A 233 4.15 -16.84 -17.08
CA PRO A 233 2.92 -17.57 -17.00
C PRO A 233 2.93 -18.51 -15.78
N ASN A 234 1.81 -18.55 -15.09
CA ASN A 234 1.56 -19.45 -13.98
C ASN A 234 0.06 -19.75 -13.96
N LEU A 235 -0.32 -21.03 -13.99
CA LEU A 235 -1.72 -21.45 -14.09
C LEU A 235 -2.63 -20.76 -13.07
N LYS A 236 -2.21 -20.73 -11.78
CA LYS A 236 -2.98 -20.11 -10.71
C LYS A 236 -3.13 -18.59 -10.91
N ARG A 237 -2.05 -17.89 -11.25
CA ARG A 237 -2.08 -16.43 -11.46
C ARG A 237 -2.80 -16.04 -12.76
N CYS A 238 -2.67 -16.85 -13.80
CA CYS A 238 -3.28 -16.54 -15.09
C CYS A 238 -4.79 -16.80 -15.11
N PHE A 239 -5.30 -17.66 -14.25
CA PHE A 239 -6.72 -17.97 -14.17
C PHE A 239 -7.56 -16.72 -13.84
N ASP A 240 -7.17 -15.97 -12.80
CA ASP A 240 -7.84 -14.75 -12.34
C ASP A 240 -7.12 -13.46 -12.76
N CYS A 241 -6.29 -13.54 -13.80
CA CYS A 241 -5.48 -12.41 -14.24
C CYS A 241 -6.35 -11.29 -14.81
N PRO A 242 -6.27 -10.05 -14.27
CA PRO A 242 -7.09 -8.93 -14.76
C PRO A 242 -6.85 -8.53 -16.21
N ILE A 243 -5.69 -8.92 -16.78
CA ILE A 243 -5.33 -8.61 -18.17
C ILE A 243 -5.36 -9.83 -19.07
N LYS A 244 -5.95 -10.95 -18.61
CA LYS A 244 -5.91 -12.24 -19.36
C LYS A 244 -6.45 -12.15 -20.77
N GLU A 245 -7.46 -11.32 -21.01
CA GLU A 245 -8.09 -11.20 -22.32
C GLU A 245 -7.15 -10.56 -23.36
N ASN A 246 -6.30 -9.65 -22.93
CA ASN A 246 -5.35 -8.90 -23.75
C ASN A 246 -3.89 -9.37 -23.56
N CYS A 247 -3.69 -10.51 -22.89
CA CYS A 247 -2.36 -10.99 -22.59
C CYS A 247 -1.73 -11.68 -23.82
N VAL A 248 -0.63 -11.15 -24.31
CA VAL A 248 0.11 -11.69 -25.46
C VAL A 248 0.62 -13.13 -25.22
N SER A 249 0.88 -13.51 -23.96
CA SER A 249 1.32 -14.88 -23.65
C SER A 249 0.20 -15.92 -23.76
N LYS A 250 -1.07 -15.49 -23.88
CA LYS A 250 -2.20 -16.40 -24.08
C LYS A 250 -2.08 -17.16 -25.39
N THR A 251 -1.42 -16.58 -26.40
CA THR A 251 -1.19 -17.20 -27.72
C THR A 251 0.08 -18.03 -27.78
N GLU A 252 0.97 -17.86 -26.79
CA GLU A 252 2.29 -18.50 -26.75
C GLU A 252 2.39 -19.60 -25.67
N ILE A 253 1.32 -19.86 -24.90
CA ILE A 253 1.34 -20.95 -23.93
C ILE A 253 1.31 -22.25 -24.70
N PRO A 254 2.43 -23.00 -24.75
CA PRO A 254 2.42 -24.30 -25.35
C PRO A 254 1.42 -25.19 -24.62
N THR A 255 0.60 -25.90 -25.34
CA THR A 255 -0.22 -26.97 -24.78
C THR A 255 0.73 -27.95 -24.09
N ILE A 256 0.59 -28.17 -22.81
CA ILE A 256 1.31 -29.25 -22.12
C ILE A 256 0.66 -30.52 -22.60
N ASN A 257 1.38 -31.25 -23.36
CA ASN A 257 0.75 -32.34 -24.05
C ASN A 257 0.94 -33.65 -23.37
N GLU A 258 1.99 -33.87 -22.62
CA GLU A 258 2.20 -35.18 -21.97
C GLU A 258 3.07 -35.05 -20.72
N VAL A 259 2.63 -35.67 -19.66
CA VAL A 259 3.46 -36.07 -18.51
C VAL A 259 3.51 -37.57 -18.53
N THR A 260 4.65 -38.12 -18.82
CA THR A 260 4.90 -39.57 -18.67
C THR A 260 5.52 -39.79 -17.29
N TYR A 261 4.87 -40.62 -16.48
CA TYR A 261 5.38 -41.05 -15.19
C TYR A 261 6.28 -42.25 -15.34
#